data_e9626a5784e0fb1ad316791f256fe5e8
#
_entry.id   e9626a5784e0fb1ad316791f256fe5e8
#
_cell.length_a   1.000
_cell.length_b   1.000
_cell.length_c   1.000
_cell.angle_alpha   90.00
_cell.angle_beta   90.00
_cell.angle_gamma   90.00
#
_symmetry.space_group_name_H-M   'P 1'
#
loop_
_entity.id
_entity.type
_entity.pdbx_description
1 polymer ?
#
loop_
_entity_poly.entity_id
_entity_poly.type
_entity_poly.pdbx_seq_one_letter_code
_entity_poly.pdbx_strand_id
1 'polypeptide(L)'
;MSNPAKITFLTACLLISVSLNMMAQFNISGEVRMRGEYRDGYMSLLDSSKTPFGDILGRARLLFDYKHEKITTRFSLYDAFVFGQNYYSSDTITKNTVNVYEAWFKYNFNPAFGIKVGRMEVAYDDERLFGVSNWSMWGATHDILIAQYESQLGNMKGDAGFAVNNIAPVNYYMSPYNMGKNYKYMGYLYFNKKFLDKKFTLSVLGVVDAFQKSNITTTKTTTRYDTLFIHNQNDSIIGTTIIKTPVTTTTTQEFMNQLYARATIGAGLLFNNKKWGFFVNGYYQGGHYRDGRKLSSNFYALWISYQILKPLKIQAGYEHLSGNNFSDTTTYKTKVTGFSTLYGTSHRGYGYMDMFNSLAKDNLSPGLNDLYGRVTLSVNDKMSLELTYRWFSLPNGYLSKPTKSKPYAYQEVSTNLGSEIDLMYTYKPIPNLELNAAYCFFLPTATMELYDGLKSGTARFAQYAYVMITYKPNFFNSDKH
;
A
#
# COMPACT_ATOMS: atom_id res chain seq x y z
N MET A 1 32.94 -4.08 -58.46
CA MET A 1 33.17 -2.73 -57.87
C MET A 1 32.42 -2.57 -56.58
N SER A 2 33.09 -2.61 -55.47
CA SER A 2 32.48 -2.46 -54.13
C SER A 2 32.13 -1.00 -53.91
N ASN A 3 30.88 -0.74 -53.52
CA ASN A 3 30.32 0.59 -53.32
C ASN A 3 31.03 1.28 -52.14
N PRO A 4 31.80 2.36 -52.36
CA PRO A 4 32.58 3.02 -51.28
C PRO A 4 31.73 3.50 -50.11
N ALA A 5 30.46 3.86 -50.33
CA ALA A 5 29.54 4.26 -49.27
C ALA A 5 29.20 3.15 -48.24
N LYS A 6 29.18 1.87 -48.69
CA LYS A 6 28.99 0.73 -47.79
C LYS A 6 30.20 0.46 -46.91
N ILE A 7 31.41 0.66 -47.47
CA ILE A 7 32.66 0.47 -46.72
C ILE A 7 32.81 1.58 -45.69
N THR A 8 32.47 2.83 -46.01
CA THR A 8 32.52 3.96 -45.09
C THR A 8 31.50 3.81 -43.94
N PHE A 9 30.30 3.31 -44.26
CA PHE A 9 29.27 3.04 -43.22
C PHE A 9 29.67 1.89 -42.28
N LEU A 10 30.21 0.79 -42.84
CA LEU A 10 30.71 -0.32 -42.03
C LEU A 10 31.90 0.09 -41.17
N THR A 11 32.82 0.90 -41.71
CA THR A 11 34.00 1.40 -40.98
C THR A 11 33.58 2.39 -39.90
N ALA A 12 32.58 3.24 -40.16
CA ALA A 12 32.00 4.12 -39.14
C ALA A 12 31.29 3.32 -38.02
N CYS A 13 30.53 2.28 -38.35
CA CYS A 13 29.94 1.38 -37.38
C CYS A 13 30.99 0.59 -36.58
N LEU A 14 32.08 0.16 -37.23
CA LEU A 14 33.21 -0.52 -36.57
C LEU A 14 34.01 0.44 -35.66
N LEU A 15 34.23 1.69 -36.11
CA LEU A 15 34.89 2.72 -35.28
C LEU A 15 34.03 3.15 -34.10
N ILE A 16 32.70 3.18 -34.23
CA ILE A 16 31.77 3.40 -33.12
C ILE A 16 31.81 2.22 -32.15
N SER A 17 31.98 0.98 -32.64
CA SER A 17 32.09 -0.20 -31.77
C SER A 17 33.43 -0.33 -31.04
N VAL A 18 34.51 0.26 -31.58
CA VAL A 18 35.87 0.22 -30.97
C VAL A 18 36.08 1.34 -29.94
N SER A 19 35.33 2.43 -30.02
CA SER A 19 35.43 3.52 -29.03
C SER A 19 34.60 3.30 -27.74
N LEU A 20 33.93 2.15 -27.60
CA LEU A 20 33.11 1.79 -26.43
C LEU A 20 33.86 0.96 -25.38
N ASN A 21 35.16 1.15 -25.21
CA ASN A 21 35.87 0.71 -24.00
C ASN A 21 35.55 1.60 -22.78
N MET A 22 34.41 2.24 -22.76
CA MET A 22 33.86 2.89 -21.58
C MET A 22 33.04 1.84 -20.81
N MET A 23 33.48 1.53 -19.60
CA MET A 23 32.90 0.50 -18.73
C MET A 23 31.46 0.84 -18.30
N ALA A 24 30.57 0.87 -19.27
CA ALA A 24 29.13 1.00 -19.01
C ALA A 24 28.58 -0.36 -18.57
N GLN A 25 28.05 -0.41 -17.37
CA GLN A 25 27.39 -1.60 -16.85
C GLN A 25 25.94 -1.62 -17.32
N PHE A 26 25.56 -2.64 -18.05
CA PHE A 26 24.19 -2.85 -18.50
C PHE A 26 23.70 -4.22 -18.03
N ASN A 27 22.53 -4.24 -17.38
CA ASN A 27 21.92 -5.45 -16.86
C ASN A 27 20.47 -5.56 -17.30
N ILE A 28 20.06 -6.70 -17.85
CA ILE A 28 18.68 -7.04 -18.15
C ILE A 28 18.26 -8.19 -17.25
N SER A 29 17.27 -7.96 -16.43
CA SER A 29 16.69 -8.97 -15.53
C SER A 29 15.18 -8.99 -15.63
N GLY A 30 14.58 -10.03 -15.07
CA GLY A 30 13.13 -10.17 -15.04
C GLY A 30 12.61 -10.65 -13.69
N GLU A 31 11.30 -10.64 -13.57
CA GLU A 31 10.56 -11.33 -12.51
C GLU A 31 9.31 -11.96 -13.13
N VAL A 32 9.13 -13.24 -12.86
CA VAL A 32 7.86 -13.94 -13.10
C VAL A 32 7.36 -14.42 -11.75
N ARG A 33 6.14 -14.02 -11.39
CA ARG A 33 5.49 -14.40 -10.14
C ARG A 33 4.10 -14.94 -10.45
N MET A 34 3.79 -16.09 -9.87
CA MET A 34 2.46 -16.67 -9.90
C MET A 34 2.03 -16.97 -8.48
N ARG A 35 0.78 -16.65 -8.13
CA ARG A 35 0.21 -16.90 -6.81
C ARG A 35 -1.21 -17.44 -6.95
N GLY A 36 -1.39 -18.70 -6.60
CA GLY A 36 -2.71 -19.29 -6.43
C GLY A 36 -3.21 -19.01 -5.01
N GLU A 37 -4.43 -18.56 -4.87
CA GLU A 37 -5.04 -18.16 -3.60
C GLU A 37 -6.39 -18.85 -3.39
N TYR A 38 -6.67 -19.15 -2.13
CA TYR A 38 -8.00 -19.51 -1.63
C TYR A 38 -8.39 -18.53 -0.54
N ARG A 39 -9.55 -17.90 -0.68
CA ARG A 39 -10.03 -16.83 0.20
C ARG A 39 -11.42 -17.17 0.73
N ASP A 40 -11.53 -17.35 2.05
CA ASP A 40 -12.80 -17.49 2.77
C ASP A 40 -12.74 -16.57 3.98
N GLY A 41 -13.09 -15.30 3.79
CA GLY A 41 -12.94 -14.26 4.83
C GLY A 41 -11.60 -13.52 4.80
N TYR A 42 -10.92 -13.47 3.68
CA TYR A 42 -9.73 -12.63 3.46
C TYR A 42 -10.14 -11.16 3.31
N MET A 43 -9.49 -10.25 4.04
CA MET A 43 -9.75 -8.80 4.12
C MET A 43 -11.09 -8.40 4.76
N SER A 44 -12.03 -9.30 4.93
CA SER A 44 -13.35 -9.04 5.53
C SER A 44 -14.01 -10.38 5.84
N LEU A 45 -14.72 -10.46 6.96
CA LEU A 45 -15.48 -11.64 7.33
C LEU A 45 -16.62 -11.92 6.34
N LEU A 46 -16.91 -13.18 6.12
CA LEU A 46 -18.03 -13.61 5.30
C LEU A 46 -19.08 -14.33 6.14
N ASP A 47 -20.35 -14.17 5.79
CA ASP A 47 -21.45 -14.97 6.30
C ASP A 47 -21.81 -16.11 5.32
N SER A 48 -22.83 -16.89 5.68
CA SER A 48 -23.31 -18.02 4.86
C SER A 48 -23.88 -17.62 3.49
N SER A 49 -24.19 -16.34 3.25
CA SER A 49 -24.71 -15.85 1.97
C SER A 49 -23.62 -15.65 0.92
N LYS A 50 -22.36 -15.67 1.34
CA LYS A 50 -21.19 -15.47 0.48
C LYS A 50 -20.44 -16.78 0.27
N THR A 51 -19.88 -16.97 -0.92
CA THR A 51 -19.06 -18.15 -1.24
C THR A 51 -17.57 -17.84 -1.17
N PRO A 52 -16.75 -18.82 -0.74
CA PRO A 52 -15.30 -18.70 -0.86
C PRO A 52 -14.89 -18.52 -2.33
N PHE A 53 -13.75 -17.89 -2.52
CA PHE A 53 -13.23 -17.58 -3.85
C PHE A 53 -11.78 -18.03 -3.97
N GLY A 54 -11.43 -18.54 -5.15
CA GLY A 54 -10.05 -18.90 -5.50
C GLY A 54 -9.67 -18.34 -6.85
N ASP A 55 -8.43 -17.85 -6.97
CA ASP A 55 -7.87 -17.34 -8.22
C ASP A 55 -6.37 -17.64 -8.34
N ILE A 56 -5.83 -17.40 -9.52
CA ILE A 56 -4.40 -17.43 -9.78
C ILE A 56 -4.02 -16.05 -10.35
N LEU A 57 -3.19 -15.35 -9.60
CA LEU A 57 -2.65 -14.04 -9.96
C LEU A 57 -1.27 -14.19 -10.57
N GLY A 58 -0.97 -13.41 -11.60
CA GLY A 58 0.32 -13.38 -12.24
C GLY A 58 0.91 -11.97 -12.27
N ARG A 59 2.25 -11.90 -12.25
CA ARG A 59 3.02 -10.69 -12.54
C ARG A 59 4.25 -11.05 -13.35
N ALA A 60 4.47 -10.32 -14.44
CA ALA A 60 5.70 -10.34 -15.19
C ALA A 60 6.35 -8.95 -15.14
N ARG A 61 7.66 -8.89 -14.89
CA ARG A 61 8.45 -7.64 -14.94
C ARG A 61 9.67 -7.85 -15.81
N LEU A 62 10.06 -6.79 -16.52
CA LEU A 62 11.32 -6.70 -17.26
C LEU A 62 12.04 -5.43 -16.79
N LEU A 63 13.29 -5.58 -16.35
CA LEU A 63 14.10 -4.52 -15.77
C LEU A 63 15.35 -4.29 -16.61
N PHE A 64 15.63 -3.03 -16.90
CA PHE A 64 16.82 -2.55 -17.58
C PHE A 64 17.56 -1.61 -16.64
N ASP A 65 18.73 -2.01 -16.18
CA ASP A 65 19.61 -1.21 -15.35
C ASP A 65 20.84 -0.80 -16.18
N TYR A 66 21.16 0.49 -16.15
CA TYR A 66 22.32 1.05 -16.79
C TYR A 66 23.10 1.92 -15.80
N LYS A 67 24.41 1.72 -15.74
CA LYS A 67 25.31 2.53 -14.93
C LYS A 67 26.54 2.90 -15.73
N HIS A 68 26.83 4.17 -15.78
CA HIS A 68 28.02 4.71 -16.43
C HIS A 68 28.51 5.93 -15.64
N GLU A 69 29.74 5.88 -15.17
CA GLU A 69 30.38 6.93 -14.38
C GLU A 69 29.47 7.45 -13.26
N LYS A 70 28.95 8.68 -13.44
CA LYS A 70 28.10 9.40 -12.47
C LYS A 70 26.62 9.16 -12.66
N ILE A 71 26.22 8.45 -13.73
CA ILE A 71 24.82 8.23 -14.09
C ILE A 71 24.42 6.79 -13.79
N THR A 72 23.28 6.63 -13.16
CA THR A 72 22.59 5.34 -13.02
C THR A 72 21.15 5.51 -13.46
N THR A 73 20.63 4.60 -14.26
CA THR A 73 19.21 4.62 -14.68
C THR A 73 18.57 3.26 -14.48
N ARG A 74 17.30 3.26 -14.25
CA ARG A 74 16.45 2.08 -14.34
C ARG A 74 15.21 2.39 -15.15
N PHE A 75 14.87 1.47 -16.00
CA PHE A 75 13.58 1.39 -16.66
C PHE A 75 13.00 0.01 -16.45
N SER A 76 11.76 -0.09 -15.98
CA SER A 76 11.11 -1.38 -15.81
C SER A 76 9.68 -1.36 -16.31
N LEU A 77 9.33 -2.40 -17.04
CA LEU A 77 7.99 -2.71 -17.50
C LEU A 77 7.40 -3.80 -16.65
N TYR A 78 6.09 -3.77 -16.43
CA TYR A 78 5.39 -4.85 -15.79
C TYR A 78 3.98 -5.04 -16.35
N ASP A 79 3.49 -6.25 -16.20
CA ASP A 79 2.09 -6.61 -16.38
C ASP A 79 1.65 -7.44 -15.17
N ALA A 80 0.43 -7.19 -14.70
CA ALA A 80 -0.22 -7.97 -13.64
C ALA A 80 -1.57 -8.44 -14.15
N PHE A 81 -1.83 -9.74 -14.05
CA PHE A 81 -2.97 -10.38 -14.65
C PHE A 81 -3.58 -11.46 -13.74
N VAL A 82 -4.79 -11.85 -14.04
CA VAL A 82 -5.49 -13.00 -13.43
C VAL A 82 -5.64 -14.09 -14.49
N PHE A 83 -5.42 -15.35 -14.13
CA PHE A 83 -5.61 -16.45 -15.05
C PHE A 83 -7.08 -16.54 -15.50
N GLY A 84 -7.28 -16.82 -16.80
CA GLY A 84 -8.61 -16.82 -17.42
C GLY A 84 -9.07 -15.46 -17.95
N GLN A 85 -8.37 -14.36 -17.68
CA GLN A 85 -8.58 -13.11 -18.40
C GLN A 85 -8.08 -13.29 -19.83
N ASN A 86 -9.01 -13.40 -20.78
CA ASN A 86 -8.69 -13.75 -22.16
C ASN A 86 -8.74 -12.51 -23.05
N TYR A 87 -7.64 -12.22 -23.77
CA TYR A 87 -7.57 -11.10 -24.73
C TYR A 87 -8.56 -11.20 -25.88
N TYR A 88 -9.18 -12.36 -26.08
CA TYR A 88 -10.08 -12.67 -27.20
C TYR A 88 -11.57 -12.62 -26.82
N SER A 89 -11.89 -12.31 -25.56
CA SER A 89 -13.28 -12.13 -25.14
C SER A 89 -13.75 -10.73 -25.53
N SER A 90 -14.90 -10.65 -26.22
CA SER A 90 -15.57 -9.41 -26.58
C SER A 90 -16.18 -8.69 -25.36
N ASP A 91 -16.14 -9.29 -24.19
CA ASP A 91 -16.60 -8.70 -22.96
C ASP A 91 -15.60 -7.64 -22.46
N THR A 92 -16.13 -6.55 -21.98
CA THR A 92 -15.46 -5.34 -21.48
C THR A 92 -14.57 -5.57 -20.25
N ILE A 93 -13.79 -6.64 -20.26
CA ILE A 93 -12.76 -6.84 -19.22
C ILE A 93 -11.59 -5.91 -19.53
N THR A 94 -11.23 -5.13 -18.55
CA THR A 94 -10.10 -4.20 -18.57
C THR A 94 -8.91 -4.81 -19.28
N LYS A 95 -8.54 -4.22 -20.41
CA LYS A 95 -7.36 -4.63 -21.19
C LYS A 95 -6.15 -4.55 -20.27
N ASN A 96 -5.53 -5.68 -19.99
CA ASN A 96 -4.22 -5.70 -19.34
C ASN A 96 -3.26 -4.97 -20.27
N THR A 97 -2.64 -3.92 -19.77
CA THR A 97 -1.68 -3.14 -20.53
C THR A 97 -0.35 -3.20 -19.81
N VAL A 98 0.70 -3.43 -20.59
CA VAL A 98 2.07 -3.30 -20.08
C VAL A 98 2.25 -1.87 -19.56
N ASN A 99 2.66 -1.75 -18.30
CA ASN A 99 2.84 -0.47 -17.64
C ASN A 99 4.31 -0.21 -17.33
N VAL A 100 4.67 1.06 -17.26
CA VAL A 100 5.96 1.48 -16.71
C VAL A 100 5.87 1.45 -15.19
N TYR A 101 6.64 0.56 -14.56
CA TYR A 101 6.71 0.44 -13.10
C TYR A 101 7.72 1.39 -12.50
N GLU A 102 8.95 1.41 -13.04
CA GLU A 102 9.99 2.37 -12.68
C GLU A 102 10.55 3.01 -13.96
N ALA A 103 10.85 4.31 -13.90
CA ALA A 103 11.55 5.05 -14.93
C ALA A 103 12.25 6.23 -14.25
N TRP A 104 13.50 6.05 -13.91
CA TRP A 104 14.26 7.06 -13.19
C TRP A 104 15.72 7.10 -13.61
N PHE A 105 16.37 8.25 -13.39
CA PHE A 105 17.81 8.36 -13.43
C PHE A 105 18.34 9.00 -12.16
N LYS A 106 19.58 8.69 -11.83
CA LYS A 106 20.36 9.28 -10.74
C LYS A 106 21.64 9.86 -11.31
N TYR A 107 21.96 11.09 -10.92
CA TYR A 107 23.24 11.74 -11.16
C TYR A 107 23.99 11.91 -9.84
N ASN A 108 25.22 11.39 -9.75
CA ASN A 108 26.09 11.53 -8.60
C ASN A 108 27.06 12.68 -8.84
N PHE A 109 26.95 13.76 -8.06
CA PHE A 109 27.91 14.88 -8.11
C PHE A 109 29.28 14.44 -7.64
N ASN A 110 29.29 13.61 -6.60
CA ASN A 110 30.45 12.97 -6.01
C ASN A 110 30.02 11.61 -5.39
N PRO A 111 30.96 10.80 -4.83
CA PRO A 111 30.62 9.50 -4.25
C PRO A 111 29.61 9.53 -3.10
N ALA A 112 29.46 10.69 -2.41
CA ALA A 112 28.58 10.81 -1.26
C ALA A 112 27.22 11.45 -1.59
N PHE A 113 27.14 12.26 -2.66
CA PHE A 113 25.97 13.08 -2.93
C PHE A 113 25.46 12.93 -4.37
N GLY A 114 24.15 12.71 -4.53
CA GLY A 114 23.50 12.62 -5.84
C GLY A 114 22.03 13.04 -5.80
N ILE A 115 21.46 13.20 -6.99
CA ILE A 115 20.03 13.47 -7.19
C ILE A 115 19.44 12.36 -8.04
N LYS A 116 18.29 11.82 -7.61
CA LYS A 116 17.51 10.80 -8.29
C LYS A 116 16.13 11.36 -8.64
N VAL A 117 15.69 11.19 -9.89
CA VAL A 117 14.40 11.73 -10.35
C VAL A 117 13.68 10.76 -11.27
N GLY A 118 12.36 10.71 -11.14
CA GLY A 118 11.48 9.88 -11.95
C GLY A 118 10.51 9.04 -11.13
N ARG A 119 9.93 8.03 -11.75
CA ARG A 119 9.05 7.05 -11.10
C ARG A 119 9.88 5.96 -10.46
N MET A 120 9.75 5.79 -9.14
CA MET A 120 10.56 4.83 -8.39
C MET A 120 9.87 4.31 -7.13
N GLU A 121 10.31 3.14 -6.69
CA GLU A 121 10.01 2.63 -5.36
C GLU A 121 10.67 3.52 -4.29
N VAL A 122 9.94 3.77 -3.19
CA VAL A 122 10.46 4.44 -1.99
C VAL A 122 10.10 3.58 -0.78
N ALA A 123 11.13 3.14 -0.05
CA ALA A 123 10.96 2.33 1.15
C ALA A 123 12.01 2.70 2.20
N TYR A 124 11.57 2.84 3.44
CA TYR A 124 12.45 3.14 4.58
C TYR A 124 12.11 2.26 5.77
N ASP A 125 13.16 1.87 6.50
CA ASP A 125 13.11 1.09 7.74
C ASP A 125 12.27 -0.20 7.60
N ASP A 126 11.21 -0.32 8.39
CA ASP A 126 10.26 -1.45 8.37
C ASP A 126 9.13 -1.30 7.35
N GLU A 127 9.24 -0.36 6.44
CA GLU A 127 8.22 -0.01 5.44
C GLU A 127 6.88 0.45 6.05
N ARG A 128 6.88 0.97 7.26
CA ARG A 128 5.67 1.36 7.96
C ARG A 128 5.00 2.61 7.37
N LEU A 129 5.79 3.60 6.92
CA LEU A 129 5.29 4.84 6.34
C LEU A 129 5.54 4.94 4.83
N PHE A 130 6.67 4.42 4.36
CA PHE A 130 6.98 4.25 2.94
C PHE A 130 7.34 2.80 2.68
N GLY A 131 6.65 2.17 1.74
CA GLY A 131 6.88 0.78 1.39
C GLY A 131 6.54 0.47 -0.05
N VAL A 132 7.14 -0.57 -0.58
CA VAL A 132 7.00 -0.96 -1.99
C VAL A 132 5.75 -1.79 -2.27
N SER A 133 5.01 -2.20 -1.24
CA SER A 133 3.80 -3.04 -1.36
C SER A 133 4.00 -4.26 -2.27
N ASN A 134 5.16 -4.90 -2.14
CA ASN A 134 5.58 -5.98 -3.03
C ASN A 134 4.70 -7.25 -2.94
N TRP A 135 3.87 -7.36 -1.91
CA TRP A 135 2.82 -8.38 -1.82
C TRP A 135 1.78 -8.23 -2.91
N SER A 136 1.32 -7.01 -3.16
CA SER A 136 0.44 -6.70 -4.28
C SER A 136 1.11 -7.05 -5.61
N MET A 137 0.35 -7.57 -6.57
CA MET A 137 0.87 -7.77 -7.93
C MET A 137 1.24 -6.45 -8.60
N TRP A 138 0.64 -5.33 -8.18
CA TRP A 138 0.87 -4.00 -8.72
C TRP A 138 2.11 -3.30 -8.14
N GLY A 139 2.43 -3.53 -6.84
CA GLY A 139 3.44 -2.77 -6.12
C GLY A 139 3.03 -1.31 -5.86
N ALA A 140 3.99 -0.50 -5.41
CA ALA A 140 3.80 0.93 -5.17
C ALA A 140 5.04 1.73 -5.61
N THR A 141 4.80 2.84 -6.31
CA THR A 141 5.84 3.76 -6.78
C THR A 141 5.40 5.21 -6.59
N HIS A 142 6.37 6.12 -6.58
CA HIS A 142 6.16 7.56 -6.53
C HIS A 142 6.87 8.24 -7.69
N ASP A 143 6.23 9.27 -8.28
CA ASP A 143 6.87 10.19 -9.22
C ASP A 143 7.51 11.29 -8.39
N ILE A 144 8.85 11.25 -8.22
CA ILE A 144 9.54 11.97 -7.16
C ILE A 144 10.96 12.39 -7.55
N LEU A 145 11.43 13.50 -6.97
CA LEU A 145 12.82 13.92 -6.95
C LEU A 145 13.38 13.67 -5.56
N ILE A 146 14.54 13.02 -5.46
CA ILE A 146 15.21 12.74 -4.19
C ILE A 146 16.66 13.22 -4.28
N ALA A 147 17.05 14.14 -3.39
CA ALA A 147 18.44 14.43 -3.09
C ALA A 147 18.94 13.40 -2.07
N GLN A 148 20.02 12.72 -2.39
CA GLN A 148 20.53 11.59 -1.61
C GLN A 148 21.95 11.88 -1.12
N TYR A 149 22.19 11.60 0.15
CA TYR A 149 23.50 11.60 0.76
C TYR A 149 23.81 10.20 1.33
N GLU A 150 24.99 9.70 1.06
CA GLU A 150 25.53 8.49 1.70
C GLU A 150 26.99 8.70 2.05
N SER A 151 27.33 8.51 3.33
CA SER A 151 28.72 8.65 3.78
C SER A 151 29.61 7.58 3.12
N GLN A 152 30.86 7.89 2.86
CA GLN A 152 31.82 6.95 2.24
C GLN A 152 31.98 5.64 3.05
N LEU A 153 31.82 5.70 4.37
CA LEU A 153 31.83 4.52 5.25
C LEU A 153 30.53 3.70 5.20
N GLY A 154 29.48 4.16 4.48
CA GLY A 154 28.18 3.52 4.38
C GLY A 154 27.44 3.37 5.72
N ASN A 155 27.79 4.21 6.71
CA ASN A 155 27.19 4.19 8.05
C ASN A 155 26.19 5.32 8.29
N MET A 156 26.03 6.24 7.33
CA MET A 156 25.09 7.37 7.41
C MET A 156 24.45 7.60 6.05
N LYS A 157 23.13 7.75 6.03
CA LYS A 157 22.33 8.08 4.85
C LYS A 157 21.39 9.24 5.17
N GLY A 158 21.12 10.07 4.18
CA GLY A 158 20.14 11.12 4.25
C GLY A 158 19.47 11.31 2.91
N ASP A 159 18.14 11.36 2.90
CA ASP A 159 17.33 11.59 1.70
C ASP A 159 16.39 12.77 1.93
N ALA A 160 16.28 13.66 0.94
CA ALA A 160 15.29 14.72 0.89
C ALA A 160 14.47 14.54 -0.38
N GLY A 161 13.18 14.21 -0.25
CA GLY A 161 12.31 13.91 -1.37
C GLY A 161 11.21 14.96 -1.54
N PHE A 162 10.82 15.21 -2.82
CA PHE A 162 9.68 16.04 -3.17
C PHE A 162 8.91 15.43 -4.33
N ALA A 163 7.60 15.27 -4.17
CA ALA A 163 6.70 14.68 -5.14
C ALA A 163 5.49 15.57 -5.39
N VAL A 164 4.98 15.52 -6.62
CA VAL A 164 3.77 16.21 -7.05
C VAL A 164 2.90 15.24 -7.82
N ASN A 165 1.63 15.15 -7.45
CA ASN A 165 0.65 14.37 -8.20
C ASN A 165 -0.27 15.29 -9.02
N ASN A 166 -0.50 14.89 -10.27
CA ASN A 166 -1.53 15.45 -11.13
C ASN A 166 -2.36 14.30 -11.69
N ILE A 167 -3.68 14.44 -11.72
CA ILE A 167 -4.51 13.59 -12.57
C ILE A 167 -4.16 13.96 -14.00
N ALA A 168 -3.94 12.96 -14.86
CA ALA A 168 -3.62 13.19 -16.26
C ALA A 168 -4.59 14.22 -16.85
N PRO A 169 -4.08 15.26 -17.50
CA PRO A 169 -4.93 16.27 -18.10
C PRO A 169 -5.68 15.62 -19.27
N VAL A 170 -6.95 15.30 -19.04
CA VAL A 170 -7.84 14.90 -20.15
C VAL A 170 -8.12 16.11 -21.04
N ASN A 171 -8.05 17.32 -20.47
CA ASN A 171 -8.10 18.61 -21.17
C ASN A 171 -7.18 19.60 -20.45
N TYR A 172 -6.50 20.47 -21.19
CA TYR A 172 -5.65 21.55 -20.67
C TYR A 172 -6.37 22.53 -19.73
N TYR A 173 -7.70 22.49 -19.69
CA TYR A 173 -8.56 23.33 -18.85
C TYR A 173 -9.06 22.63 -17.58
N MET A 174 -8.70 21.35 -17.33
CA MET A 174 -9.06 20.70 -16.07
C MET A 174 -8.21 21.25 -14.93
N SER A 175 -8.87 21.52 -13.81
CA SER A 175 -8.20 22.00 -12.61
C SER A 175 -7.06 21.06 -12.21
N PRO A 176 -5.83 21.58 -12.02
CA PRO A 176 -4.69 20.79 -11.58
C PRO A 176 -4.83 20.23 -10.17
N TYR A 177 -5.92 20.51 -9.47
CA TYR A 177 -6.13 20.18 -8.06
C TYR A 177 -7.06 18.98 -7.83
N ASN A 178 -7.70 18.44 -8.85
CA ASN A 178 -8.60 17.28 -8.63
C ASN A 178 -7.83 15.97 -8.49
N MET A 179 -7.31 15.70 -7.28
CA MET A 179 -6.45 14.56 -6.98
C MET A 179 -7.17 13.38 -6.33
N GLY A 180 -8.47 13.48 -6.09
CA GLY A 180 -9.22 12.44 -5.39
C GLY A 180 -8.66 12.18 -3.98
N LYS A 181 -8.22 10.93 -3.72
CA LYS A 181 -7.67 10.53 -2.40
C LYS A 181 -6.16 10.70 -2.29
N ASN A 182 -5.44 11.00 -3.38
CA ASN A 182 -3.99 11.13 -3.39
C ASN A 182 -3.52 12.49 -2.86
N TYR A 183 -2.27 12.59 -2.40
CA TYR A 183 -1.66 13.88 -2.08
C TYR A 183 -1.50 14.71 -3.36
N LYS A 184 -1.59 16.03 -3.23
CA LYS A 184 -1.19 16.97 -4.29
C LYS A 184 0.30 17.22 -4.25
N TYR A 185 0.82 17.47 -3.06
CA TYR A 185 2.24 17.67 -2.79
C TYR A 185 2.67 16.79 -1.63
N MET A 186 3.87 16.27 -1.72
CA MET A 186 4.52 15.54 -0.64
C MET A 186 5.99 15.93 -0.59
N GLY A 187 6.49 16.23 0.61
CA GLY A 187 7.89 16.40 0.90
C GLY A 187 8.29 15.55 2.08
N TYR A 188 9.54 15.04 2.10
CA TYR A 188 10.04 14.30 3.25
C TYR A 188 11.54 14.48 3.44
N LEU A 189 11.97 14.25 4.67
CA LEU A 189 13.37 14.14 5.06
C LEU A 189 13.55 12.81 5.79
N TYR A 190 14.53 12.04 5.37
CA TYR A 190 14.94 10.80 6.02
C TYR A 190 16.40 10.87 6.40
N PHE A 191 16.71 10.39 7.59
CA PHE A 191 18.08 10.26 8.08
C PHE A 191 18.26 8.89 8.73
N ASN A 192 19.38 8.24 8.45
CA ASN A 192 19.75 6.95 9.04
C ASN A 192 21.22 6.92 9.40
N LYS A 193 21.53 6.46 10.61
CA LYS A 193 22.90 6.30 11.09
C LYS A 193 23.11 4.98 11.79
N LYS A 194 24.14 4.25 11.36
CA LYS A 194 24.61 3.01 11.99
C LYS A 194 25.81 3.31 12.87
N PHE A 195 25.84 2.73 14.06
CA PHE A 195 26.92 2.93 15.05
C PHE A 195 27.18 1.65 15.86
N LEU A 196 28.25 1.63 16.68
CA LEU A 196 28.70 0.49 17.45
C LEU A 196 28.83 -0.79 16.58
N ASP A 197 29.75 -0.75 15.61
CA ASP A 197 29.97 -1.82 14.62
C ASP A 197 28.71 -2.20 13.84
N LYS A 198 27.87 -1.21 13.52
CA LYS A 198 26.60 -1.38 12.80
C LYS A 198 25.56 -2.23 13.56
N LYS A 199 25.76 -2.48 14.86
CA LYS A 199 24.76 -3.20 15.68
C LYS A 199 23.53 -2.36 15.95
N PHE A 200 23.69 -1.04 16.03
CA PHE A 200 22.58 -0.10 16.19
C PHE A 200 22.35 0.68 14.91
N THR A 201 21.08 0.91 14.60
CA THR A 201 20.66 1.80 13.52
C THR A 201 19.61 2.75 14.07
N LEU A 202 19.91 4.05 14.05
CA LEU A 202 18.95 5.11 14.34
C LEU A 202 18.44 5.67 13.03
N SER A 203 17.13 5.80 12.90
CA SER A 203 16.49 6.49 11.78
C SER A 203 15.54 7.57 12.27
N VAL A 204 15.42 8.64 11.49
CA VAL A 204 14.46 9.74 11.70
C VAL A 204 13.79 10.01 10.37
N LEU A 205 12.46 10.12 10.37
CA LEU A 205 11.67 10.42 9.19
C LEU A 205 10.66 11.52 9.50
N GLY A 206 10.67 12.57 8.68
CA GLY A 206 9.65 13.61 8.67
C GLY A 206 9.00 13.68 7.29
N VAL A 207 7.67 13.69 7.24
CA VAL A 207 6.86 13.74 5.99
C VAL A 207 5.84 14.85 6.15
N VAL A 208 5.68 15.67 5.12
CA VAL A 208 4.56 16.60 4.98
C VAL A 208 3.84 16.28 3.68
N ASP A 209 2.56 15.95 3.76
CA ASP A 209 1.72 15.73 2.60
C ASP A 209 0.49 16.65 2.63
N ALA A 210 0.12 17.18 1.47
CA ALA A 210 -1.00 18.10 1.31
C ALA A 210 -2.05 17.50 0.39
N PHE A 211 -3.30 17.52 0.86
CA PHE A 211 -4.46 16.97 0.17
C PHE A 211 -5.41 18.07 -0.24
N GLN A 212 -6.05 17.90 -1.38
CA GLN A 212 -7.17 18.73 -1.76
C GLN A 212 -8.33 18.51 -0.80
N LYS A 213 -8.99 19.58 -0.38
CA LYS A 213 -10.24 19.49 0.38
C LYS A 213 -11.25 18.65 -0.38
N SER A 214 -11.90 17.71 0.32
CA SER A 214 -12.95 16.89 -0.29
C SER A 214 -14.13 17.76 -0.73
N ASN A 215 -14.64 17.49 -1.93
CA ASN A 215 -15.87 18.12 -2.39
C ASN A 215 -17.04 17.70 -1.51
N ILE A 216 -17.95 18.64 -1.22
CA ILE A 216 -19.17 18.35 -0.47
C ILE A 216 -20.30 18.13 -1.47
N THR A 217 -20.82 16.91 -1.51
CA THR A 217 -21.98 16.56 -2.32
C THR A 217 -23.21 16.46 -1.41
N THR A 218 -24.17 17.33 -1.63
CA THR A 218 -25.45 17.31 -0.91
C THR A 218 -26.52 16.80 -1.85
N THR A 219 -27.15 15.69 -1.48
CA THR A 219 -28.29 15.14 -2.21
C THR A 219 -29.56 15.43 -1.43
N LYS A 220 -30.50 16.16 -2.05
CA LYS A 220 -31.81 16.47 -1.52
C LYS A 220 -32.87 15.79 -2.37
N THR A 221 -33.67 14.93 -1.79
CA THR A 221 -34.81 14.34 -2.44
C THR A 221 -36.09 15.09 -2.00
N THR A 222 -36.79 15.63 -2.93
CA THR A 222 -38.11 16.29 -2.73
C THR A 222 -39.16 15.50 -3.50
N THR A 223 -40.40 15.50 -3.02
CA THR A 223 -41.50 14.90 -3.76
C THR A 223 -42.19 16.00 -4.56
N ARG A 224 -42.22 15.87 -5.87
CA ARG A 224 -43.03 16.69 -6.75
C ARG A 224 -44.42 16.07 -6.86
N TYR A 225 -45.41 16.90 -6.76
CA TYR A 225 -46.82 16.51 -6.93
C TYR A 225 -47.32 17.09 -8.27
N ASP A 226 -47.66 16.23 -9.20
CA ASP A 226 -48.21 16.60 -10.49
C ASP A 226 -49.69 16.12 -10.50
N THR A 227 -50.60 16.99 -10.97
CA THR A 227 -52.00 16.64 -11.17
C THR A 227 -52.19 16.11 -12.58
N LEU A 228 -52.58 14.85 -12.67
CA LEU A 228 -52.96 14.27 -13.96
C LEU A 228 -54.47 14.42 -14.13
N PHE A 229 -54.89 15.04 -15.22
CA PHE A 229 -56.28 15.13 -15.60
C PHE A 229 -56.68 13.89 -16.40
N ILE A 230 -57.75 13.23 -15.98
CA ILE A 230 -58.29 12.10 -16.70
C ILE A 230 -59.40 12.58 -17.61
N HIS A 231 -59.24 12.34 -18.90
CA HIS A 231 -60.19 12.73 -19.96
C HIS A 231 -61.04 11.55 -20.44
N ASN A 232 -62.27 11.79 -20.83
CA ASN A 232 -63.09 10.82 -21.53
C ASN A 232 -62.81 10.89 -23.04
N GLN A 233 -63.54 10.03 -23.82
CA GLN A 233 -63.41 9.98 -25.29
C GLN A 233 -63.75 11.32 -26.01
N ASN A 234 -64.44 12.21 -25.35
CA ASN A 234 -64.83 13.56 -25.89
C ASN A 234 -63.94 14.68 -25.35
N ASP A 235 -62.75 14.31 -24.82
CA ASP A 235 -61.76 15.22 -24.25
C ASP A 235 -62.22 16.04 -23.03
N SER A 236 -63.31 15.61 -22.39
CA SER A 236 -63.81 16.24 -21.16
C SER A 236 -63.13 15.65 -19.93
N ILE A 237 -62.71 16.51 -18.99
CA ILE A 237 -62.09 16.07 -17.74
C ILE A 237 -63.12 15.34 -16.89
N ILE A 238 -62.91 14.06 -16.60
CA ILE A 238 -63.78 13.22 -15.79
C ILE A 238 -63.23 12.88 -14.44
N GLY A 239 -61.97 13.28 -14.20
CA GLY A 239 -61.31 13.08 -12.91
C GLY A 239 -59.92 13.69 -12.90
N THR A 240 -59.37 13.75 -11.70
CA THR A 240 -57.97 14.14 -11.46
C THR A 240 -57.30 13.16 -10.49
N THR A 241 -56.04 12.88 -10.74
CA THR A 241 -55.21 12.10 -9.77
C THR A 241 -53.89 12.82 -9.53
N ILE A 242 -53.35 12.69 -8.36
CA ILE A 242 -52.06 13.28 -7.98
C ILE A 242 -50.97 12.22 -8.13
N ILE A 243 -50.02 12.50 -9.02
CA ILE A 243 -48.84 11.68 -9.20
C ILE A 243 -47.74 12.25 -8.29
N LYS A 244 -47.18 11.39 -7.43
CA LYS A 244 -46.04 11.69 -6.56
C LYS A 244 -44.76 11.23 -7.24
N THR A 245 -43.95 12.16 -7.71
CA THR A 245 -42.67 11.85 -8.35
C THR A 245 -41.51 12.29 -7.44
N PRO A 246 -40.63 11.38 -6.99
CA PRO A 246 -39.45 11.78 -6.24
C PRO A 246 -38.49 12.51 -7.19
N VAL A 247 -38.13 13.74 -6.83
CA VAL A 247 -37.11 14.54 -7.54
C VAL A 247 -35.90 14.63 -6.67
N THR A 248 -34.78 14.05 -7.13
CA THR A 248 -33.51 14.09 -6.44
C THR A 248 -32.61 15.15 -7.07
N THR A 249 -32.25 16.16 -6.30
CA THR A 249 -31.30 17.19 -6.71
C THR A 249 -29.98 16.96 -5.99
N THR A 250 -28.89 16.78 -6.75
CA THR A 250 -27.54 16.64 -6.22
C THR A 250 -26.78 17.93 -6.50
N THR A 251 -26.29 18.57 -5.46
CA THR A 251 -25.43 19.75 -5.54
C THR A 251 -24.06 19.39 -5.02
N THR A 252 -23.02 19.59 -5.83
CA THR A 252 -21.63 19.39 -5.44
C THR A 252 -20.95 20.74 -5.28
N GLN A 253 -20.45 21.04 -4.09
CA GLN A 253 -19.57 22.17 -3.84
C GLN A 253 -18.13 21.73 -4.02
N GLU A 254 -17.44 22.32 -4.99
CA GLU A 254 -16.03 22.01 -5.28
C GLU A 254 -15.10 22.96 -4.55
N PHE A 255 -14.00 22.42 -3.99
CA PHE A 255 -12.98 23.16 -3.24
C PHE A 255 -11.61 23.02 -3.90
N MET A 256 -11.52 23.32 -5.18
CA MET A 256 -10.36 23.01 -6.03
C MET A 256 -9.05 23.66 -5.58
N ASN A 257 -9.10 24.78 -4.86
CA ASN A 257 -7.92 25.54 -4.44
C ASN A 257 -7.62 25.42 -2.93
N GLN A 258 -8.37 24.63 -2.17
CA GLN A 258 -8.12 24.45 -0.74
C GLN A 258 -7.30 23.18 -0.49
N LEU A 259 -6.13 23.36 0.11
CA LEU A 259 -5.24 22.28 0.51
C LEU A 259 -5.19 22.21 2.04
N TYR A 260 -5.20 20.99 2.54
CA TYR A 260 -4.95 20.70 3.95
C TYR A 260 -3.70 19.84 4.06
N ALA A 261 -2.78 20.29 4.90
CA ALA A 261 -1.51 19.61 5.11
C ALA A 261 -1.53 18.77 6.38
N ARG A 262 -0.93 17.59 6.28
CA ARG A 262 -0.62 16.68 7.38
C ARG A 262 0.90 16.58 7.50
N ALA A 263 1.42 16.68 8.72
CA ALA A 263 2.81 16.44 9.04
C ALA A 263 2.93 15.15 9.87
N THR A 264 3.87 14.29 9.52
CA THR A 264 4.21 13.07 10.25
C THR A 264 5.70 13.13 10.58
N ILE A 265 6.06 12.95 11.84
CA ILE A 265 7.45 12.92 12.27
C ILE A 265 7.67 11.80 13.28
N GLY A 266 8.80 11.13 13.19
CA GLY A 266 9.16 10.11 14.15
C GLY A 266 10.55 9.55 13.95
N ALA A 267 10.89 8.58 14.79
CA ALA A 267 12.19 7.93 14.81
C ALA A 267 12.07 6.45 15.11
N GLY A 268 13.08 5.70 14.68
CA GLY A 268 13.22 4.28 14.96
C GLY A 268 14.64 3.94 15.43
N LEU A 269 14.75 2.99 16.34
CA LEU A 269 16.01 2.43 16.81
C LEU A 269 15.96 0.92 16.64
N LEU A 270 16.84 0.40 15.80
CA LEU A 270 17.06 -1.03 15.60
C LEU A 270 18.37 -1.43 16.26
N PHE A 271 18.30 -2.49 17.04
CA PHE A 271 19.49 -3.22 17.51
C PHE A 271 19.46 -4.64 16.96
N ASN A 272 20.59 -5.12 16.48
CA ASN A 272 20.72 -6.50 16.03
C ASN A 272 22.14 -7.03 16.28
N ASN A 273 22.22 -8.20 16.89
CA ASN A 273 23.44 -8.95 17.01
C ASN A 273 23.16 -10.44 16.72
N LYS A 274 24.13 -11.33 16.98
CA LYS A 274 24.00 -12.77 16.68
C LYS A 274 22.87 -13.47 17.46
N LYS A 275 22.46 -12.94 18.61
CA LYS A 275 21.48 -13.58 19.50
C LYS A 275 20.23 -12.75 19.71
N TRP A 276 20.37 -11.43 19.86
CA TRP A 276 19.30 -10.52 20.21
C TRP A 276 19.02 -9.55 19.07
N GLY A 277 17.77 -9.31 18.81
CA GLY A 277 17.30 -8.17 18.03
C GLY A 277 16.21 -7.45 18.77
N PHE A 278 16.19 -6.13 18.69
CA PHE A 278 15.03 -5.34 19.06
C PHE A 278 14.86 -4.16 18.11
N PHE A 279 13.63 -3.71 17.97
CA PHE A 279 13.28 -2.53 17.23
C PHE A 279 12.21 -1.77 18.00
N VAL A 280 12.36 -0.49 18.09
CA VAL A 280 11.33 0.43 18.58
C VAL A 280 11.24 1.60 17.62
N ASN A 281 10.02 1.97 17.27
CA ASN A 281 9.75 3.18 16.52
C ASN A 281 8.50 3.88 17.03
N GLY A 282 8.42 5.18 16.74
CA GLY A 282 7.26 5.98 17.10
C GLY A 282 7.11 7.16 16.16
N TYR A 283 5.86 7.49 15.84
CA TYR A 283 5.50 8.58 14.94
C TYR A 283 4.33 9.39 15.50
N TYR A 284 4.37 10.68 15.27
CA TYR A 284 3.27 11.60 15.54
C TYR A 284 2.78 12.22 14.24
N GLN A 285 1.45 12.33 14.08
CA GLN A 285 0.83 13.05 12.97
C GLN A 285 0.03 14.23 13.48
N GLY A 286 0.24 15.38 12.87
CA GLY A 286 -0.45 16.63 13.19
C GLY A 286 -0.85 17.41 11.94
N GLY A 287 -1.51 18.55 12.15
CA GLY A 287 -2.00 19.39 11.06
C GLY A 287 -3.50 19.23 10.83
N HIS A 288 -3.91 18.97 9.58
CA HIS A 288 -5.33 18.85 9.23
C HIS A 288 -5.60 17.61 8.38
N TYR A 289 -6.73 16.98 8.65
CA TYR A 289 -7.31 16.01 7.74
C TYR A 289 -7.92 16.70 6.52
N ARG A 290 -8.10 15.98 5.42
CA ARG A 290 -8.58 16.54 4.13
C ARG A 290 -9.99 17.17 4.15
N ASP A 291 -10.75 17.01 5.23
CA ASP A 291 -12.04 17.68 5.46
C ASP A 291 -11.92 18.95 6.32
N GLY A 292 -10.71 19.29 6.77
CA GLY A 292 -10.39 20.48 7.54
C GLY A 292 -10.37 20.28 9.05
N ARG A 293 -10.78 19.12 9.58
CA ARG A 293 -10.66 18.84 11.01
C ARG A 293 -9.18 18.79 11.44
N LYS A 294 -8.92 19.22 12.66
CA LYS A 294 -7.57 19.11 13.24
C LYS A 294 -7.17 17.65 13.37
N LEU A 295 -5.93 17.34 13.01
CA LEU A 295 -5.34 16.01 13.16
C LEU A 295 -4.34 15.98 14.33
N SER A 296 -4.44 14.97 15.17
CA SER A 296 -3.47 14.71 16.22
C SER A 296 -3.52 13.23 16.57
N SER A 297 -2.58 12.46 16.06
CA SER A 297 -2.55 11.00 16.18
C SER A 297 -1.12 10.52 16.40
N ASN A 298 -0.99 9.31 16.94
CA ASN A 298 0.29 8.70 17.24
C ASN A 298 0.31 7.22 16.87
N PHE A 299 1.51 6.73 16.65
CA PHE A 299 1.86 5.34 16.41
C PHE A 299 3.12 5.00 17.18
N TYR A 300 3.17 3.82 17.75
CA TYR A 300 4.40 3.22 18.24
C TYR A 300 4.37 1.71 18.06
N ALA A 301 5.54 1.16 17.78
CA ALA A 301 5.75 -0.27 17.68
C ALA A 301 7.06 -0.67 18.34
N LEU A 302 7.06 -1.86 18.88
CA LEU A 302 8.27 -2.47 19.43
C LEU A 302 8.25 -3.98 19.17
N TRP A 303 9.41 -4.55 18.93
CA TRP A 303 9.58 -5.99 18.98
C TRP A 303 10.96 -6.36 19.54
N ILE A 304 11.01 -7.54 20.14
CA ILE A 304 12.23 -8.18 20.61
C ILE A 304 12.30 -9.59 20.04
N SER A 305 13.47 -10.02 19.65
CA SER A 305 13.72 -11.38 19.17
C SER A 305 14.95 -11.99 19.81
N TYR A 306 14.94 -13.31 19.95
CA TYR A 306 16.04 -14.07 20.50
C TYR A 306 16.28 -15.33 19.69
N GLN A 307 17.57 -15.57 19.34
CA GLN A 307 18.01 -16.79 18.69
C GLN A 307 18.30 -17.85 19.75
N ILE A 308 17.37 -18.76 19.95
CA ILE A 308 17.49 -19.82 20.97
C ILE A 308 18.59 -20.81 20.56
N LEU A 309 18.47 -21.33 19.35
CA LEU A 309 19.39 -22.23 18.69
C LEU A 309 19.63 -21.74 17.26
N LYS A 310 20.68 -22.24 16.58
CA LYS A 310 20.96 -21.86 15.19
C LYS A 310 19.73 -21.94 14.28
N PRO A 311 18.87 -23.00 14.34
CA PRO A 311 17.67 -23.05 13.52
C PRO A 311 16.44 -22.33 14.11
N LEU A 312 16.43 -21.99 15.42
CA LEU A 312 15.22 -21.57 16.12
C LEU A 312 15.31 -20.14 16.67
N LYS A 313 14.47 -19.25 16.15
CA LYS A 313 14.31 -17.87 16.62
C LYS A 313 12.89 -17.64 17.12
N ILE A 314 12.76 -16.93 18.22
CA ILE A 314 11.49 -16.43 18.75
C ILE A 314 11.46 -14.91 18.68
N GLN A 315 10.26 -14.35 18.55
CA GLN A 315 10.03 -12.92 18.54
C GLN A 315 8.70 -12.62 19.20
N ALA A 316 8.63 -11.52 19.94
CA ALA A 316 7.38 -10.93 20.42
C ALA A 316 7.35 -9.45 20.06
N GLY A 317 6.19 -8.91 19.79
CA GLY A 317 6.05 -7.51 19.45
C GLY A 317 4.67 -6.97 19.76
N TYR A 318 4.60 -5.64 19.81
CA TYR A 318 3.39 -4.90 20.03
C TYR A 318 3.39 -3.65 19.16
N GLU A 319 2.24 -3.35 18.56
CA GLU A 319 2.01 -2.16 17.76
C GLU A 319 0.74 -1.45 18.20
N HIS A 320 0.78 -0.14 18.21
CA HIS A 320 -0.33 0.73 18.54
C HIS A 320 -0.52 1.80 17.47
N LEU A 321 -1.70 1.84 16.89
CA LEU A 321 -2.19 2.94 16.07
C LEU A 321 -3.30 3.63 16.85
N SER A 322 -3.14 4.91 17.17
CA SER A 322 -4.22 5.67 17.79
C SER A 322 -5.45 5.70 16.88
N GLY A 323 -6.61 5.76 17.46
CA GLY A 323 -7.90 5.71 16.77
C GLY A 323 -8.84 6.84 17.18
N ASN A 324 -9.87 7.05 16.36
CA ASN A 324 -10.97 7.94 16.73
C ASN A 324 -11.84 7.26 17.78
N ASN A 325 -12.20 8.03 18.81
CA ASN A 325 -13.20 7.58 19.78
C ASN A 325 -14.60 7.97 19.27
N PHE A 326 -15.32 7.01 18.74
CA PHE A 326 -16.66 7.26 18.20
C PHE A 326 -17.73 7.40 19.30
N SER A 327 -17.41 7.06 20.57
CA SER A 327 -18.28 7.35 21.73
C SER A 327 -18.26 8.83 22.09
N ASP A 328 -17.16 9.53 21.81
CA ASP A 328 -17.04 10.98 22.01
C ASP A 328 -17.40 11.73 20.72
N THR A 329 -18.69 11.88 20.48
CA THR A 329 -19.22 12.55 19.28
C THR A 329 -18.85 14.03 19.23
N THR A 330 -18.51 14.67 20.32
CA THR A 330 -18.11 16.07 20.39
C THR A 330 -16.70 16.28 19.85
N THR A 331 -15.73 15.53 20.35
CA THR A 331 -14.34 15.60 19.88
C THR A 331 -14.23 15.15 18.43
N TYR A 332 -14.89 14.06 18.05
CA TYR A 332 -14.82 13.54 16.67
C TYR A 332 -15.33 14.51 15.60
N LYS A 333 -16.24 15.43 15.93
CA LYS A 333 -16.70 16.46 14.99
C LYS A 333 -15.64 17.48 14.60
N THR A 334 -14.66 17.72 15.46
CA THR A 334 -13.65 18.80 15.31
C THR A 334 -12.22 18.30 15.15
N LYS A 335 -11.95 17.07 15.65
CA LYS A 335 -10.61 16.50 15.72
C LYS A 335 -10.61 15.06 15.21
N VAL A 336 -9.57 14.71 14.47
CA VAL A 336 -9.27 13.35 14.01
C VAL A 336 -8.07 12.83 14.79
N THR A 337 -8.21 11.66 15.38
CA THR A 337 -7.18 11.04 16.25
C THR A 337 -6.69 9.69 15.74
N GLY A 338 -7.21 9.20 14.63
CA GLY A 338 -6.74 7.97 14.00
C GLY A 338 -5.41 8.17 13.26
N PHE A 339 -4.46 7.27 13.48
CA PHE A 339 -3.17 7.29 12.79
C PHE A 339 -3.28 6.60 11.42
N SER A 340 -2.61 7.17 10.41
CA SER A 340 -2.50 6.58 9.08
C SER A 340 -1.05 6.17 8.80
N THR A 341 -0.85 4.95 8.31
CA THR A 341 0.47 4.44 7.87
C THR A 341 0.89 4.99 6.50
N LEU A 342 0.28 6.05 6.04
CA LEU A 342 0.61 6.77 4.80
C LEU A 342 0.73 5.82 3.58
N TYR A 343 1.93 5.73 3.04
CA TYR A 343 2.31 4.96 1.83
C TYR A 343 2.97 3.62 2.19
N GLY A 344 2.84 3.19 3.44
CA GLY A 344 3.46 1.97 3.95
C GLY A 344 2.86 0.68 3.41
N THR A 345 3.56 -0.41 3.64
CA THR A 345 3.14 -1.77 3.30
C THR A 345 2.36 -2.38 4.45
N SER A 346 1.03 -2.52 4.31
CA SER A 346 0.16 -3.00 5.41
C SER A 346 0.20 -4.51 5.60
N HIS A 347 0.22 -5.29 4.53
CA HIS A 347 0.22 -6.76 4.58
C HIS A 347 1.31 -7.36 5.50
N ARG A 348 2.42 -6.67 5.63
CA ARG A 348 3.56 -7.11 6.43
C ARG A 348 3.37 -6.85 7.93
N GLY A 349 2.49 -5.94 8.30
CA GLY A 349 2.36 -5.41 9.66
C GLY A 349 1.22 -6.04 10.47
N TYR A 350 0.06 -6.31 9.85
CA TYR A 350 -1.18 -6.57 10.60
C TYR A 350 -1.81 -7.91 10.26
N GLY A 351 -1.00 -8.96 10.11
CA GLY A 351 -1.44 -10.31 9.77
C GLY A 351 -1.54 -10.56 8.26
N TYR A 352 -1.57 -11.80 7.89
CA TYR A 352 -1.61 -12.23 6.49
C TYR A 352 -3.03 -12.39 5.94
N MET A 353 -4.04 -12.35 6.81
CA MET A 353 -5.46 -12.27 6.42
C MET A 353 -5.86 -10.88 5.91
N ASP A 354 -4.98 -9.86 6.03
CA ASP A 354 -5.20 -8.47 5.60
C ASP A 354 -6.47 -7.80 6.15
N MET A 355 -7.02 -8.30 7.28
CA MET A 355 -8.26 -7.82 7.88
C MET A 355 -8.21 -6.34 8.27
N PHE A 356 -7.01 -5.82 8.56
CA PHE A 356 -6.82 -4.46 9.09
C PHE A 356 -6.10 -3.51 8.15
N ASN A 357 -5.89 -3.87 6.87
CA ASN A 357 -5.18 -3.05 5.90
C ASN A 357 -5.83 -1.69 5.66
N SER A 358 -7.14 -1.65 5.49
CA SER A 358 -7.89 -0.41 5.29
C SER A 358 -7.89 0.45 6.57
N LEU A 359 -8.00 -0.19 7.71
CA LEU A 359 -8.02 0.45 9.02
C LEU A 359 -6.70 1.17 9.30
N ALA A 360 -5.57 0.54 9.00
CA ALA A 360 -4.25 1.12 9.21
C ALA A 360 -3.94 2.32 8.28
N LYS A 361 -4.60 2.45 7.14
CA LYS A 361 -4.34 3.51 6.15
C LYS A 361 -5.21 4.75 6.28
N ASP A 362 -6.30 4.70 7.05
CA ASP A 362 -7.25 5.80 7.15
C ASP A 362 -7.17 6.50 8.51
N ASN A 363 -6.98 7.83 8.48
CA ASN A 363 -7.06 8.64 9.70
C ASN A 363 -8.47 8.66 10.34
N LEU A 364 -9.51 8.27 9.62
CA LEU A 364 -10.86 8.13 10.19
C LEU A 364 -11.10 6.79 10.90
N SER A 365 -10.10 5.94 10.98
CA SER A 365 -10.17 4.62 11.60
C SER A 365 -10.33 4.68 13.13
N PRO A 366 -10.88 3.63 13.73
CA PRO A 366 -10.91 3.48 15.19
C PRO A 366 -9.54 3.13 15.80
N GLY A 367 -8.49 2.98 14.99
CA GLY A 367 -7.15 2.57 15.41
C GLY A 367 -7.02 1.06 15.58
N LEU A 368 -5.83 0.61 16.01
CA LEU A 368 -5.52 -0.81 16.18
C LEU A 368 -4.43 -1.01 17.23
N ASN A 369 -4.59 -2.00 18.07
CA ASN A 369 -3.51 -2.64 18.84
C ASN A 369 -3.28 -4.04 18.28
N ASP A 370 -2.03 -4.41 18.07
CA ASP A 370 -1.59 -5.72 17.59
C ASP A 370 -0.50 -6.25 18.53
N LEU A 371 -0.82 -7.29 19.30
CA LEU A 371 0.13 -8.03 20.12
C LEU A 371 0.43 -9.35 19.46
N TYR A 372 1.71 -9.65 19.19
CA TYR A 372 2.06 -10.88 18.51
C TYR A 372 3.25 -11.64 19.09
N GLY A 373 3.21 -12.94 18.90
CA GLY A 373 4.32 -13.85 19.12
C GLY A 373 4.63 -14.64 17.85
N ARG A 374 5.92 -14.85 17.56
CA ARG A 374 6.40 -15.52 16.36
C ARG A 374 7.49 -16.49 16.66
N VAL A 375 7.43 -17.66 16.04
CA VAL A 375 8.47 -18.68 16.05
C VAL A 375 8.93 -18.91 14.62
N THR A 376 10.24 -18.81 14.38
CA THR A 376 10.83 -19.09 13.07
C THR A 376 11.80 -20.26 13.20
N LEU A 377 11.57 -21.29 12.41
CA LEU A 377 12.43 -22.47 12.28
C LEU A 377 13.12 -22.45 10.91
N SER A 378 14.43 -22.18 10.89
CA SER A 378 15.27 -22.30 9.69
C SER A 378 15.77 -23.74 9.58
N VAL A 379 15.05 -24.59 8.85
CA VAL A 379 15.38 -26.03 8.71
C VAL A 379 16.78 -26.19 8.10
N ASN A 380 17.09 -25.37 7.11
CA ASN A 380 18.41 -25.21 6.49
C ASN A 380 18.48 -23.86 5.77
N ASP A 381 19.56 -23.61 5.02
CA ASP A 381 19.77 -22.32 4.31
C ASP A 381 18.75 -22.08 3.19
N LYS A 382 17.97 -23.10 2.79
CA LYS A 382 16.97 -23.03 1.72
C LYS A 382 15.53 -23.07 2.23
N MET A 383 15.29 -23.54 3.45
CA MET A 383 13.94 -23.81 3.95
C MET A 383 13.71 -23.18 5.32
N SER A 384 12.58 -22.48 5.46
CA SER A 384 12.12 -21.97 6.75
C SER A 384 10.61 -22.15 6.93
N LEU A 385 10.23 -22.33 8.19
CA LEU A 385 8.85 -22.32 8.66
C LEU A 385 8.69 -21.18 9.67
N GLU A 386 7.57 -20.49 9.61
CA GLU A 386 7.22 -19.43 10.54
C GLU A 386 5.80 -19.65 11.03
N LEU A 387 5.61 -19.60 12.35
CA LEU A 387 4.31 -19.58 12.99
C LEU A 387 4.17 -18.27 13.75
N THR A 388 3.11 -17.50 13.44
CA THR A 388 2.80 -16.25 14.14
C THR A 388 1.39 -16.36 14.73
N TYR A 389 1.25 -16.00 16.00
CA TYR A 389 -0.02 -15.74 16.66
C TYR A 389 -0.15 -14.24 16.90
N ARG A 390 -1.32 -13.67 16.59
CA ARG A 390 -1.65 -12.25 16.78
C ARG A 390 -2.96 -12.11 17.56
N TRP A 391 -3.01 -11.13 18.42
CA TRP A 391 -4.21 -10.69 19.09
C TRP A 391 -4.46 -9.22 18.80
N PHE A 392 -5.67 -8.91 18.33
CA PHE A 392 -6.04 -7.58 17.88
C PHE A 392 -7.11 -6.96 18.76
N SER A 393 -6.96 -5.68 19.05
CA SER A 393 -7.97 -4.89 19.77
C SER A 393 -8.01 -3.44 19.29
N LEU A 394 -9.12 -2.77 19.54
CA LEU A 394 -9.23 -1.34 19.32
C LEU A 394 -8.64 -0.58 20.50
N PRO A 395 -7.97 0.58 20.28
CA PRO A 395 -7.45 1.42 21.37
C PRO A 395 -8.53 2.17 22.14
N ASN A 396 -9.71 2.36 21.56
CA ASN A 396 -10.84 3.08 22.16
C ASN A 396 -12.11 2.25 22.10
N GLY A 397 -13.12 2.61 22.91
CA GLY A 397 -14.45 2.04 22.81
C GLY A 397 -15.03 2.15 21.40
N TYR A 398 -15.77 1.15 20.99
CA TYR A 398 -16.40 1.09 19.68
C TYR A 398 -17.92 1.09 19.82
N LEU A 399 -18.58 1.92 19.02
CA LEU A 399 -20.03 1.94 18.94
C LEU A 399 -20.49 1.14 17.72
N SER A 400 -21.29 0.11 17.94
CA SER A 400 -21.94 -0.61 16.85
C SER A 400 -22.87 0.33 16.07
N LYS A 401 -22.97 0.13 14.77
CA LYS A 401 -23.95 0.86 13.96
C LYS A 401 -25.38 0.50 14.38
N PRO A 402 -26.35 1.44 14.31
CA PRO A 402 -27.74 1.13 14.54
C PRO A 402 -28.22 -0.01 13.62
N THR A 403 -28.95 -0.96 14.17
CA THR A 403 -29.56 -2.06 13.41
C THR A 403 -31.00 -1.74 13.06
N LYS A 404 -31.62 -2.51 12.12
CA LYS A 404 -33.05 -2.36 11.79
C LYS A 404 -33.97 -2.51 13.02
N SER A 405 -33.58 -3.33 14.00
CA SER A 405 -34.34 -3.54 15.24
C SER A 405 -34.11 -2.47 16.31
N LYS A 406 -32.96 -1.72 16.21
CA LYS A 406 -32.62 -0.62 17.12
C LYS A 406 -32.05 0.56 16.30
N PRO A 407 -32.88 1.26 15.53
CA PRO A 407 -32.42 2.23 14.53
C PRO A 407 -31.79 3.50 15.11
N TYR A 408 -31.91 3.74 16.40
CA TYR A 408 -31.42 4.96 17.08
C TYR A 408 -30.41 4.67 18.19
N ALA A 409 -30.07 3.41 18.44
CA ALA A 409 -29.21 3.06 19.57
C ALA A 409 -27.82 2.58 19.06
N TYR A 410 -26.82 3.42 19.30
CA TYR A 410 -25.42 2.96 19.27
C TYR A 410 -25.16 2.20 20.58
N GLN A 411 -24.62 1.00 20.47
CA GLN A 411 -24.23 0.21 21.64
C GLN A 411 -22.70 0.19 21.73
N GLU A 412 -22.19 0.49 22.92
CA GLU A 412 -20.79 0.26 23.21
C GLU A 412 -20.52 -1.25 23.26
N VAL A 413 -19.51 -1.69 22.54
CA VAL A 413 -19.10 -3.09 22.47
C VAL A 413 -17.64 -3.23 22.89
N SER A 414 -17.21 -4.46 23.19
CA SER A 414 -15.83 -4.78 23.54
C SER A 414 -14.85 -4.27 22.50
N THR A 415 -13.65 -3.91 22.94
CA THR A 415 -12.55 -3.53 22.04
C THR A 415 -11.84 -4.72 21.41
N ASN A 416 -12.04 -5.94 21.90
CA ASN A 416 -11.40 -7.15 21.38
C ASN A 416 -11.94 -7.49 19.99
N LEU A 417 -11.05 -7.56 18.99
CA LEU A 417 -11.39 -7.89 17.60
C LEU A 417 -11.21 -9.37 17.28
N GLY A 418 -10.30 -10.05 17.99
CA GLY A 418 -10.01 -11.45 17.74
C GLY A 418 -8.54 -11.76 17.59
N SER A 419 -8.27 -12.94 17.05
CA SER A 419 -6.91 -13.46 16.93
C SER A 419 -6.67 -14.06 15.54
N GLU A 420 -5.44 -13.94 15.06
CA GLU A 420 -5.00 -14.53 13.78
C GLU A 420 -3.84 -15.49 14.02
N ILE A 421 -3.83 -16.58 13.29
CA ILE A 421 -2.73 -17.54 13.27
C ILE A 421 -2.25 -17.68 11.83
N ASP A 422 -0.95 -17.45 11.63
CA ASP A 422 -0.29 -17.52 10.33
C ASP A 422 0.77 -18.60 10.33
N LEU A 423 0.65 -19.57 9.46
CA LEU A 423 1.67 -20.57 9.17
C LEU A 423 2.27 -20.30 7.79
N MET A 424 3.57 -20.02 7.74
CA MET A 424 4.30 -19.67 6.54
C MET A 424 5.40 -20.67 6.25
N TYR A 425 5.55 -21.03 4.98
CA TYR A 425 6.64 -21.84 4.47
C TYR A 425 7.37 -21.12 3.35
N THR A 426 8.71 -21.11 3.42
CA THR A 426 9.56 -20.56 2.35
C THR A 426 10.57 -21.59 1.92
N TYR A 427 10.72 -21.80 0.61
CA TYR A 427 11.70 -22.69 0.02
C TYR A 427 12.41 -22.04 -1.18
N LYS A 428 13.77 -22.06 -1.14
CA LYS A 428 14.66 -21.51 -2.16
C LYS A 428 15.52 -22.63 -2.75
N PRO A 429 14.97 -23.44 -3.67
CA PRO A 429 15.69 -24.63 -4.21
C PRO A 429 16.99 -24.26 -4.92
N ILE A 430 16.96 -23.18 -5.70
CA ILE A 430 18.09 -22.65 -6.47
C ILE A 430 18.12 -21.12 -6.34
N PRO A 431 19.24 -20.47 -6.66
CA PRO A 431 19.30 -19.01 -6.74
C PRO A 431 18.19 -18.44 -7.62
N ASN A 432 17.62 -17.32 -7.22
CA ASN A 432 16.57 -16.59 -7.94
C ASN A 432 15.20 -17.29 -8.07
N LEU A 433 15.02 -18.49 -7.50
CA LEU A 433 13.72 -19.16 -7.42
C LEU A 433 13.30 -19.30 -5.97
N GLU A 434 12.12 -18.77 -5.65
CA GLU A 434 11.51 -18.81 -4.33
C GLU A 434 10.07 -19.35 -4.42
N LEU A 435 9.77 -20.31 -3.56
CA LEU A 435 8.43 -20.84 -3.33
C LEU A 435 7.98 -20.41 -1.94
N ASN A 436 6.81 -19.82 -1.85
CA ASN A 436 6.16 -19.48 -0.58
C ASN A 436 4.80 -20.16 -0.54
N ALA A 437 4.44 -20.70 0.61
CA ALA A 437 3.11 -21.17 0.89
C ALA A 437 2.67 -20.68 2.26
N ALA A 438 1.40 -20.39 2.41
CA ALA A 438 0.83 -20.03 3.70
C ALA A 438 -0.56 -20.61 3.90
N TYR A 439 -0.88 -20.85 5.16
CA TYR A 439 -2.23 -21.06 5.63
C TYR A 439 -2.45 -20.19 6.87
N CYS A 440 -3.45 -19.30 6.75
CA CYS A 440 -3.77 -18.32 7.77
C CYS A 440 -5.25 -18.44 8.14
N PHE A 441 -5.61 -18.17 9.38
CA PHE A 441 -7.00 -18.13 9.79
C PHE A 441 -7.22 -17.11 10.90
N PHE A 442 -8.40 -16.54 10.92
CA PHE A 442 -8.82 -15.54 11.87
C PHE A 442 -9.99 -16.03 12.72
N LEU A 443 -9.87 -15.83 14.03
CA LEU A 443 -10.88 -16.16 15.04
C LEU A 443 -11.56 -14.85 15.47
N PRO A 444 -12.68 -14.47 14.84
CA PRO A 444 -13.33 -13.19 15.12
C PRO A 444 -14.06 -13.21 16.46
N THR A 445 -14.22 -12.03 17.04
CA THR A 445 -15.16 -11.78 18.12
C THR A 445 -16.47 -11.18 17.57
N ALA A 446 -17.48 -11.09 18.41
CA ALA A 446 -18.73 -10.41 18.08
C ALA A 446 -18.49 -8.93 17.66
N THR A 447 -17.49 -8.28 18.25
CA THR A 447 -17.10 -6.91 17.86
C THR A 447 -16.57 -6.85 16.44
N MET A 448 -15.72 -7.81 16.04
CA MET A 448 -15.21 -7.86 14.67
C MET A 448 -16.31 -8.12 13.66
N GLU A 449 -17.25 -9.01 13.98
CA GLU A 449 -18.41 -9.26 13.12
C GLU A 449 -19.24 -7.98 12.92
N LEU A 450 -19.52 -7.26 13.99
CA LEU A 450 -20.24 -5.98 13.93
C LEU A 450 -19.46 -4.90 13.18
N TYR A 451 -18.13 -4.88 13.33
CA TYR A 451 -17.26 -3.97 12.59
C TYR A 451 -17.35 -4.20 11.07
N ASP A 452 -17.36 -5.45 10.63
CA ASP A 452 -17.54 -5.85 9.24
C ASP A 452 -19.00 -5.78 8.76
N GLY A 453 -19.94 -5.39 9.62
CA GLY A 453 -21.36 -5.22 9.29
C GLY A 453 -22.17 -6.52 9.32
N LEU A 454 -21.63 -7.57 9.91
CA LEU A 454 -22.32 -8.85 10.13
C LEU A 454 -23.14 -8.81 11.44
N LYS A 455 -24.05 -9.76 11.59
CA LYS A 455 -24.68 -10.05 12.88
C LYS A 455 -23.72 -10.91 13.70
N SER A 456 -23.74 -10.71 15.02
CA SER A 456 -22.95 -11.54 15.94
C SER A 456 -23.31 -13.02 15.80
N GLY A 457 -22.28 -13.87 15.70
CA GLY A 457 -22.40 -15.31 15.57
C GLY A 457 -22.75 -15.80 14.14
N THR A 458 -22.64 -14.94 13.12
CA THR A 458 -22.96 -15.31 11.74
C THR A 458 -21.75 -15.43 10.82
N ALA A 459 -20.57 -15.02 11.29
CA ALA A 459 -19.35 -15.16 10.51
C ALA A 459 -19.00 -16.64 10.27
N ARG A 460 -18.59 -16.93 9.06
CA ARG A 460 -17.97 -18.22 8.72
C ARG A 460 -16.56 -18.28 9.29
N PHE A 461 -16.01 -19.49 9.36
CA PHE A 461 -14.59 -19.66 9.67
C PHE A 461 -13.73 -18.95 8.63
N ALA A 462 -13.04 -17.90 9.07
CA ALA A 462 -12.25 -17.05 8.18
C ALA A 462 -10.87 -17.69 7.97
N GLN A 463 -10.52 -17.99 6.71
CA GLN A 463 -9.25 -18.63 6.35
C GLN A 463 -8.73 -18.13 5.01
N TYR A 464 -7.41 -18.19 4.88
CA TYR A 464 -6.70 -17.80 3.68
C TYR A 464 -5.53 -18.75 3.43
N ALA A 465 -5.40 -19.22 2.23
CA ALA A 465 -4.27 -20.03 1.82
C ALA A 465 -3.70 -19.53 0.49
N TYR A 466 -2.38 -19.61 0.33
CA TYR A 466 -1.77 -19.36 -0.96
C TYR A 466 -0.53 -20.22 -1.19
N VAL A 467 -0.22 -20.40 -2.48
CA VAL A 467 1.07 -20.89 -2.96
C VAL A 467 1.59 -19.88 -3.98
N MET A 468 2.80 -19.40 -3.78
CA MET A 468 3.43 -18.41 -4.65
C MET A 468 4.79 -18.89 -5.14
N ILE A 469 5.03 -18.77 -6.43
CA ILE A 469 6.31 -19.02 -7.09
C ILE A 469 6.82 -17.69 -7.62
N THR A 470 8.06 -17.35 -7.28
CA THR A 470 8.74 -16.15 -7.81
C THR A 470 10.08 -16.57 -8.40
N TYR A 471 10.25 -16.31 -9.69
CA TYR A 471 11.52 -16.53 -10.40
C TYR A 471 12.05 -15.19 -10.93
N LYS A 472 13.34 -14.93 -10.67
CA LYS A 472 14.02 -13.67 -11.04
C LYS A 472 15.21 -13.97 -11.93
N PRO A 473 15.00 -14.24 -13.26
CA PRO A 473 16.10 -14.49 -14.19
C PRO A 473 16.96 -13.24 -14.37
N ASN A 474 18.27 -13.47 -14.52
CA ASN A 474 19.18 -12.48 -15.10
C ASN A 474 19.47 -12.92 -16.53
N PHE A 475 19.00 -12.13 -17.51
CA PHE A 475 19.11 -12.45 -18.93
C PHE A 475 20.44 -12.01 -19.54
N PHE A 476 20.95 -10.86 -19.05
CA PHE A 476 22.18 -10.28 -19.54
C PHE A 476 22.85 -9.44 -18.45
N ASN A 477 24.17 -9.50 -18.36
CA ASN A 477 25.00 -8.65 -17.52
C ASN A 477 26.35 -8.40 -18.21
N SER A 478 26.61 -7.15 -18.58
CA SER A 478 27.82 -6.76 -19.30
C SER A 478 29.12 -7.02 -18.51
N ASP A 479 29.06 -7.10 -17.16
CA ASP A 479 30.25 -7.36 -16.33
C ASP A 479 30.70 -8.83 -16.38
N LYS A 480 29.90 -9.72 -16.99
CA LYS A 480 30.16 -11.15 -17.08
C LYS A 480 30.63 -11.55 -18.49
N HIS A 481 30.72 -10.61 -19.41
CA HIS A 481 31.17 -10.75 -20.77
C HIS A 481 32.27 -9.72 -21.08
#